data_5f6de7a87572ced20b7d3a4b4c71b5a0
#
_entry.id   5f6de7a87572ced20b7d3a4b4c71b5a0
#
_cell.length_a   1.000
_cell.length_b   1.000
_cell.length_c   1.000
_cell.angle_alpha   90.00
_cell.angle_beta   90.00
_cell.angle_gamma   90.00
#
_symmetry.space_group_name_H-M   'P 1'
#
loop_
_entity.id
_entity.type
_entity.pdbx_description
1 polymer ?
#
loop_
_entity_poly.entity_id
_entity_poly.type
_entity_poly.pdbx_seq_one_letter_code
_entity_poly.pdbx_strand_id
1 'polypeptide(L)'
;MSPRVTKKSAWIRRKYRVRKKVRGQSECPRLNVYRSNRHIYAQIIDDNSGQTRIAASTLSPEFKGTVKNTGNIEAAKQVGMIIAQKCLEKQITKVVFDRGGFLYHGRVKALAQSARENGLQF
;
A
#
# COMPACT_ATOMS: atom_id res chain seq x y z
N MET A 1 27.32 24.43 -1.97
CA MET A 1 26.34 24.27 -3.06
C MET A 1 25.28 23.25 -2.67
N SER A 2 24.03 23.65 -2.69
CA SER A 2 22.93 22.71 -2.39
C SER A 2 22.78 21.73 -3.55
N PRO A 3 22.67 20.42 -3.27
CA PRO A 3 22.41 19.45 -4.34
C PRO A 3 21.04 19.74 -4.96
N ARG A 4 20.95 19.55 -6.27
CA ARG A 4 19.68 19.70 -6.97
C ARG A 4 18.69 18.65 -6.46
N VAL A 5 17.49 19.09 -6.13
CA VAL A 5 16.39 18.20 -5.73
C VAL A 5 15.81 17.57 -6.99
N THR A 6 16.05 16.29 -7.20
CA THR A 6 15.43 15.52 -8.28
C THR A 6 14.03 15.05 -7.87
N LYS A 7 13.21 14.64 -8.83
CA LYS A 7 11.90 14.03 -8.54
C LYS A 7 12.04 12.81 -7.63
N LYS A 8 13.06 11.99 -7.86
CA LYS A 8 13.34 10.80 -7.06
C LYS A 8 13.71 11.15 -5.61
N SER A 9 14.61 12.13 -5.42
CA SER A 9 15.03 12.54 -4.08
C SER A 9 13.90 13.23 -3.33
N ALA A 10 13.06 14.01 -4.01
CA ALA A 10 11.89 14.62 -3.40
C ALA A 10 10.88 13.55 -2.93
N TRP A 11 10.65 12.51 -3.73
CA TRP A 11 9.78 11.39 -3.36
C TRP A 11 10.33 10.63 -2.14
N ILE A 12 11.63 10.36 -2.11
CA ILE A 12 12.28 9.67 -0.98
C ILE A 12 12.08 10.48 0.31
N ARG A 13 12.24 11.80 0.26
CA ARG A 13 12.02 12.68 1.42
C ARG A 13 10.57 12.63 1.90
N ARG A 14 9.60 12.64 0.98
CA ARG A 14 8.18 12.50 1.34
C ARG A 14 7.91 11.15 1.98
N LYS A 15 8.49 10.08 1.46
CA LYS A 15 8.38 8.74 2.00
C LYS A 15 8.87 8.68 3.46
N TYR A 16 10.04 9.21 3.74
CA TYR A 16 10.58 9.26 5.11
C TYR A 16 9.74 10.12 6.03
N ARG A 17 9.23 11.24 5.54
CA ARG A 17 8.36 12.13 6.32
C ARG A 17 7.08 11.42 6.74
N VAL A 18 6.47 10.68 5.85
CA VAL A 18 5.27 9.90 6.17
C VAL A 18 5.60 8.80 7.20
N ARG A 19 6.70 8.08 7.01
CA ARG A 19 7.10 6.99 7.91
C ARG A 19 7.48 7.44 9.31
N LYS A 20 7.91 8.68 9.49
CA LYS A 20 8.13 9.23 10.84
C LYS A 20 6.84 9.26 11.66
N LYS A 21 5.70 9.47 11.00
CA LYS A 21 4.39 9.57 11.64
C LYS A 21 3.65 8.25 11.67
N VAL A 22 4.04 7.29 10.83
CA VAL A 22 3.33 6.03 10.63
C VAL A 22 4.27 4.88 10.95
N ARG A 23 3.98 4.17 12.04
CA ARG A 23 4.74 2.99 12.44
C ARG A 23 3.79 1.84 12.72
N GLY A 24 4.00 0.71 12.05
CA GLY A 24 3.22 -0.49 12.26
C GLY A 24 3.77 -1.32 13.42
N GLN A 25 2.87 -1.83 14.26
CA GLN A 25 3.18 -2.74 15.35
C GLN A 25 2.56 -4.10 15.07
N SER A 26 2.92 -5.12 15.86
CA SER A 26 2.39 -6.47 15.63
C SER A 26 0.87 -6.54 15.70
N GLU A 27 0.24 -5.76 16.58
CA GLU A 27 -1.22 -5.71 16.73
C GLU A 27 -1.89 -4.80 15.71
N CYS A 28 -1.14 -3.81 15.20
CA CYS A 28 -1.65 -2.85 14.23
C CYS A 28 -0.54 -2.58 13.21
N PRO A 29 -0.30 -3.52 12.27
CA PRO A 29 0.79 -3.39 11.32
C PRO A 29 0.55 -2.27 10.32
N ARG A 30 1.58 -1.94 9.57
CA ARG A 30 1.55 -0.86 8.60
C ARG A 30 1.16 -1.39 7.22
N LEU A 31 0.12 -0.82 6.65
CA LEU A 31 -0.26 -1.05 5.25
C LEU A 31 0.51 -0.05 4.39
N ASN A 32 1.53 -0.53 3.71
CA ASN A 32 2.37 0.25 2.81
C ASN A 32 1.91 0.07 1.37
N VAL A 33 1.81 1.17 0.63
CA VAL A 33 1.45 1.16 -0.78
C VAL A 33 2.60 1.72 -1.60
N TYR A 34 2.92 1.02 -2.67
CA TYR A 34 3.88 1.46 -3.68
C TYR A 34 3.24 1.36 -5.06
N ARG A 35 3.44 2.35 -5.92
CA ARG A 35 2.95 2.32 -7.28
C ARG A 35 4.05 2.63 -8.28
N SER A 36 3.98 1.96 -9.43
CA SER A 36 4.72 2.29 -10.63
C SER A 36 3.73 2.68 -11.73
N ASN A 37 4.21 2.98 -12.93
CA ASN A 37 3.33 3.32 -14.06
C ASN A 37 2.34 2.20 -14.39
N ARG A 38 2.76 0.94 -14.29
CA ARG A 38 1.98 -0.22 -14.73
C ARG A 38 1.39 -1.05 -13.61
N HIS A 39 1.92 -0.95 -12.39
CA HIS A 39 1.55 -1.83 -11.29
C HIS A 39 1.36 -1.08 -9.99
N ILE A 40 0.61 -1.69 -9.09
CA ILE A 40 0.46 -1.19 -7.72
C ILE A 40 0.64 -2.36 -6.75
N TYR A 41 1.25 -2.06 -5.60
CA TYR A 41 1.65 -3.05 -4.61
C TYR A 41 1.15 -2.62 -3.24
N ALA A 42 0.70 -3.59 -2.45
CA ALA A 42 0.34 -3.39 -1.06
C ALA A 42 1.07 -4.40 -0.19
N GLN A 43 1.61 -3.95 0.94
CA GLN A 43 2.32 -4.81 1.88
C GLN A 43 1.87 -4.51 3.30
N ILE A 44 1.73 -5.55 4.10
CA ILE A 44 1.46 -5.45 5.53
C ILE A 44 2.76 -5.72 6.26
N ILE A 45 3.30 -4.71 6.94
CA ILE A 45 4.63 -4.72 7.53
C ILE A 45 4.53 -4.57 9.04
N ASP A 46 5.17 -5.50 9.77
CA ASP A 46 5.40 -5.38 11.19
C ASP A 46 6.75 -4.68 11.41
N ASP A 47 6.73 -3.43 11.86
CA ASP A 47 7.94 -2.64 12.06
C ASP A 47 8.75 -3.09 13.27
N ASN A 48 8.14 -3.82 14.21
CA ASN A 48 8.86 -4.36 15.37
C ASN A 48 9.81 -5.50 14.98
N SER A 49 9.38 -6.36 14.06
CA SER A 49 10.20 -7.48 13.55
C SER A 49 10.89 -7.14 12.23
N GLY A 50 10.47 -6.09 11.55
CA GLY A 50 10.97 -5.72 10.23
C GLY A 50 10.49 -6.65 9.12
N GLN A 51 9.43 -7.43 9.36
CA GLN A 51 8.95 -8.43 8.42
C GLN A 51 7.72 -7.96 7.65
N THR A 52 7.70 -8.26 6.35
CA THR A 52 6.49 -8.16 5.54
C THR A 52 5.68 -9.43 5.76
N ARG A 53 4.50 -9.29 6.37
CA ARG A 53 3.65 -10.42 6.75
C ARG A 53 2.73 -10.87 5.63
N ILE A 54 2.25 -9.92 4.85
CA ILE A 54 1.27 -10.15 3.77
C ILE A 54 1.61 -9.20 2.64
N ALA A 55 1.47 -9.66 1.40
CA ALA A 55 1.65 -8.82 0.22
C ALA A 55 0.60 -9.15 -0.84
N ALA A 56 0.20 -8.13 -1.59
CA ALA A 56 -0.65 -8.27 -2.76
C ALA A 56 -0.26 -7.22 -3.79
N SER A 57 -0.42 -7.56 -5.05
CA SER A 57 -0.11 -6.62 -6.14
C SER A 57 -0.86 -7.04 -7.41
N THR A 58 -0.78 -6.20 -8.42
CA THR A 58 -1.27 -6.54 -9.76
C THR A 58 -0.48 -7.68 -10.40
N LEU A 59 0.67 -8.06 -9.81
CA LEU A 59 1.46 -9.22 -10.25
C LEU A 59 1.17 -10.48 -9.44
N SER A 60 0.33 -10.41 -8.41
CA SER A 60 -0.01 -11.56 -7.58
C SER A 60 -0.87 -12.57 -8.34
N PRO A 61 -0.74 -13.89 -8.04
CA PRO A 61 -1.59 -14.90 -8.66
C PRO A 61 -3.08 -14.70 -8.41
N GLU A 62 -3.46 -14.08 -7.30
CA GLU A 62 -4.85 -13.79 -6.95
C GLU A 62 -5.43 -12.66 -7.81
N PHE A 63 -4.58 -11.83 -8.40
CA PHE A 63 -5.04 -10.79 -9.30
C PHE A 63 -5.43 -11.44 -10.62
N LYS A 64 -6.73 -11.49 -10.88
CA LYS A 64 -7.24 -12.04 -12.12
C LYS A 64 -7.28 -10.95 -13.18
N GLY A 65 -6.55 -11.16 -14.25
CA GLY A 65 -6.35 -10.19 -15.33
C GLY A 65 -7.58 -9.94 -16.20
N THR A 66 -8.73 -9.69 -15.57
CA THR A 66 -9.91 -9.18 -16.27
C THR A 66 -9.76 -7.70 -16.61
N VAL A 67 -8.75 -7.07 -16.07
CA VAL A 67 -8.43 -5.66 -16.28
C VAL A 67 -7.34 -5.58 -17.35
N LYS A 68 -7.65 -4.95 -18.45
CA LYS A 68 -6.72 -4.80 -19.59
C LYS A 68 -5.48 -3.97 -19.25
N ASN A 69 -5.59 -3.11 -18.23
CA ASN A 69 -4.53 -2.22 -17.80
C ASN A 69 -4.35 -2.33 -16.30
N THR A 70 -3.21 -2.87 -15.86
CA THR A 70 -2.87 -3.04 -14.44
C THR A 70 -2.48 -1.72 -13.77
N GLY A 71 -2.32 -0.64 -14.52
CA GLY A 71 -1.98 0.69 -14.01
C GLY A 71 -3.16 1.61 -13.78
N ASN A 72 -4.40 1.10 -13.69
CA ASN A 72 -5.59 1.94 -13.55
C ASN A 72 -6.25 1.79 -12.16
N ILE A 73 -7.29 2.58 -11.94
CA ILE A 73 -8.03 2.62 -10.66
C ILE A 73 -8.71 1.28 -10.38
N GLU A 74 -9.27 0.62 -11.39
CA GLU A 74 -9.94 -0.67 -11.21
C GLU A 74 -8.97 -1.74 -10.71
N ALA A 75 -7.75 -1.77 -11.26
CA ALA A 75 -6.70 -2.67 -10.78
C ALA A 75 -6.34 -2.38 -9.32
N ALA A 76 -6.23 -1.11 -8.94
CA ALA A 76 -5.94 -0.72 -7.57
C ALA A 76 -7.04 -1.16 -6.60
N LYS A 77 -8.31 -1.04 -6.99
CA LYS A 77 -9.44 -1.54 -6.19
C LYS A 77 -9.35 -3.04 -5.97
N GLN A 78 -8.98 -3.80 -7.00
CA GLN A 78 -8.81 -5.24 -6.89
C GLN A 78 -7.71 -5.61 -5.91
N VAL A 79 -6.57 -4.93 -5.96
CA VAL A 79 -5.47 -5.15 -5.03
C VAL A 79 -5.89 -4.83 -3.60
N GLY A 80 -6.65 -3.74 -3.40
CA GLY A 80 -7.20 -3.38 -2.09
C GLY A 80 -8.10 -4.46 -1.52
N MET A 81 -8.95 -5.05 -2.35
CA MET A 81 -9.81 -6.17 -1.95
C MET A 81 -8.98 -7.40 -1.57
N ILE A 82 -7.97 -7.73 -2.37
CA ILE A 82 -7.12 -8.91 -2.12
C ILE A 82 -6.35 -8.75 -0.82
N ILE A 83 -5.73 -7.59 -0.58
CA ILE A 83 -4.95 -7.37 0.65
C ILE A 83 -5.85 -7.42 1.88
N ALA A 84 -7.05 -6.87 1.80
CA ALA A 84 -8.02 -6.94 2.90
C ALA A 84 -8.44 -8.37 3.20
N GLN A 85 -8.74 -9.16 2.19
CA GLN A 85 -9.09 -10.57 2.36
C GLN A 85 -7.98 -11.36 3.01
N LYS A 86 -6.74 -11.18 2.56
CA LYS A 86 -5.57 -11.85 3.15
C LYS A 86 -5.35 -11.45 4.61
N CYS A 87 -5.59 -10.18 4.95
CA CYS A 87 -5.48 -9.69 6.32
C CYS A 87 -6.53 -10.37 7.22
N LEU A 88 -7.78 -10.41 6.78
CA LEU A 88 -8.86 -11.00 7.56
C LEU A 88 -8.66 -12.50 7.79
N GLU A 89 -8.12 -13.22 6.81
CA GLU A 89 -7.77 -14.63 6.96
C GLU A 89 -6.71 -14.86 8.06
N LYS A 90 -5.85 -13.88 8.30
CA LYS A 90 -4.83 -13.91 9.35
C LYS A 90 -5.26 -13.14 10.60
N GLN A 91 -6.54 -12.77 10.69
CA GLN A 91 -7.11 -12.05 11.85
C GLN A 91 -6.49 -10.68 12.07
N ILE A 92 -5.98 -10.06 11.02
CA ILE A 92 -5.53 -8.68 11.03
C ILE A 92 -6.69 -7.80 10.58
N THR A 93 -7.24 -6.99 11.49
CA THR A 93 -8.39 -6.13 11.19
C THR A 93 -8.06 -4.66 11.21
N LYS A 94 -7.01 -4.27 11.95
CA LYS A 94 -6.58 -2.89 12.08
C LYS A 94 -5.19 -2.71 11.51
N VAL A 95 -5.00 -1.65 10.74
CA VAL A 95 -3.70 -1.28 10.19
C VAL A 95 -3.52 0.23 10.30
N VAL A 96 -2.28 0.69 10.24
CA VAL A 96 -1.96 2.10 10.01
C VAL A 96 -1.58 2.26 8.54
N PHE A 97 -2.07 3.30 7.90
CA PHE A 97 -1.90 3.48 6.47
C PHE A 97 -0.65 4.32 6.17
N ASP A 98 0.23 3.76 5.35
CA ASP A 98 1.44 4.43 4.85
C ASP A 98 1.32 4.56 3.34
N ARG A 99 1.06 5.78 2.87
CA ARG A 99 0.95 6.07 1.44
C ARG A 99 2.29 6.06 0.69
N GLY A 100 3.40 5.78 1.37
CA GLY A 100 4.71 5.61 0.76
C GLY A 100 5.28 6.87 0.10
N GLY A 101 4.86 8.07 0.54
CA GLY A 101 5.30 9.32 -0.08
C GLY A 101 4.50 9.72 -1.33
N PHE A 102 3.55 8.89 -1.76
CA PHE A 102 2.63 9.23 -2.85
C PHE A 102 1.49 10.09 -2.34
N LEU A 103 0.86 10.86 -3.21
CA LEU A 103 -0.33 11.61 -2.85
C LEU A 103 -1.51 10.67 -2.61
N TYR A 104 -2.36 10.99 -1.64
CA TYR A 104 -3.60 10.27 -1.40
C TYR A 104 -4.63 10.64 -2.46
N HIS A 105 -4.43 10.10 -3.67
CA HIS A 105 -5.22 10.43 -4.85
C HIS A 105 -5.13 9.28 -5.86
N GLY A 106 -6.11 9.18 -6.76
CA GLY A 106 -6.10 8.22 -7.84
C GLY A 106 -6.01 6.77 -7.34
N ARG A 107 -5.03 6.03 -7.83
CA ARG A 107 -4.85 4.61 -7.52
C ARG A 107 -4.59 4.35 -6.03
N VAL A 108 -3.79 5.19 -5.38
CA VAL A 108 -3.49 5.04 -3.94
C VAL A 108 -4.76 5.16 -3.12
N LYS A 109 -5.57 6.18 -3.40
CA LYS A 109 -6.87 6.38 -2.75
C LYS A 109 -7.82 5.24 -3.04
N ALA A 110 -7.89 4.77 -4.28
CA ALA A 110 -8.76 3.68 -4.69
C ALA A 110 -8.44 2.37 -3.94
N LEU A 111 -7.15 2.05 -3.82
CA LEU A 111 -6.70 0.89 -3.06
C LEU A 111 -7.11 1.00 -1.58
N ALA A 112 -6.85 2.15 -0.95
CA ALA A 112 -7.18 2.38 0.45
C ALA A 112 -8.68 2.27 0.71
N GLN A 113 -9.50 2.90 -0.12
CA GLN A 113 -10.96 2.84 0.02
C GLN A 113 -11.49 1.42 -0.16
N SER A 114 -10.97 0.69 -1.14
CA SER A 114 -11.34 -0.70 -1.38
C SER A 114 -10.99 -1.59 -0.19
N ALA A 115 -9.81 -1.40 0.40
CA ALA A 115 -9.40 -2.16 1.58
C ALA A 115 -10.33 -1.88 2.77
N ARG A 116 -10.75 -0.63 2.97
CA ARG A 116 -11.72 -0.25 4.01
C ARG A 116 -13.08 -0.89 3.77
N GLU A 117 -13.57 -0.85 2.54
CA GLU A 117 -14.86 -1.45 2.16
C GLU A 117 -14.87 -2.96 2.36
N ASN A 118 -13.70 -3.59 2.31
CA ASN A 118 -13.56 -5.04 2.50
C ASN A 118 -13.14 -5.44 3.92
N GLY A 119 -13.20 -4.52 4.87
CA GLY A 119 -13.15 -4.84 6.29
C GLY A 119 -11.93 -4.36 7.07
N LEU A 120 -10.93 -3.77 6.43
CA LEU A 120 -9.80 -3.20 7.16
C LEU A 120 -10.17 -1.87 7.81
N GLN A 121 -9.68 -1.66 9.01
CA GLN A 121 -9.92 -0.44 9.80
C GLN A 121 -8.65 0.41 9.83
N PHE A 122 -8.76 1.61 9.32
CA PHE A 122 -7.70 2.60 9.40
C PHE A 122 -8.20 3.98 8.99
#